data_c68fe20b68b3d73ae65a834ee92310e1
#
_entry.id   c68fe20b68b3d73ae65a834ee92310e1
#
_cell.length_a   1.000
_cell.length_b   1.000
_cell.length_c   1.000
_cell.angle_alpha   90.00
_cell.angle_beta   90.00
_cell.angle_gamma   90.00
#
_symmetry.space_group_name_H-M   'P 1'
#
loop_
_entity.id
_entity.type
_entity.pdbx_description
1 polymer ?
#
loop_
_entity_poly.entity_id
_entity_poly.type
_entity_poly.pdbx_seq_one_letter_code
_entity_poly.pdbx_strand_id
1 'polypeptide(L)'
;METLLVVPVFTIAVALFAVLILLHFVPMGLWISALAADVSISLFNLVGMRFRRVEPRMIVIPLIKGTKAGLGLNVNQLEAHYLAGGNVDNVVDALIAAHRAQIDLTFEQAAAIDLAGRNVLEAVQMSVNPKVIETPTISAVAKNGIELKVRARVTVRANIDRLVGGAGEATIIARVGEGIVTTVGSSEKHTDVLENPDHISRTVLGKGLDSGTAFEILSIDIADVDVGRNIGAQLQTDQAEADKEIAQARAEERRAMAVAQEQEMRAYTPVSYTHLTLP
;
A
#
# COMPACT_ATOMS: atom_id res chain seq x y z
N MET A 1 21.71 -74.56 25.09
CA MET A 1 22.77 -73.71 24.48
C MET A 1 22.18 -72.63 23.56
N GLU A 2 21.04 -72.85 22.88
CA GLU A 2 20.42 -71.85 21.94
C GLU A 2 19.85 -70.61 22.63
N THR A 3 19.29 -70.74 23.82
CA THR A 3 18.74 -69.61 24.56
C THR A 3 19.79 -68.58 25.05
N LEU A 4 21.05 -69.07 25.23
CA LEU A 4 22.15 -68.21 25.71
C LEU A 4 22.67 -67.29 24.63
N LEU A 5 22.45 -67.57 23.35
CA LEU A 5 22.85 -66.73 22.18
C LEU A 5 21.69 -65.86 21.70
N VAL A 6 20.43 -66.23 21.89
CA VAL A 6 19.24 -65.51 21.42
C VAL A 6 19.06 -64.20 22.19
N VAL A 7 19.29 -64.16 23.50
CA VAL A 7 19.14 -62.94 24.32
C VAL A 7 20.11 -61.81 23.91
N PRO A 8 21.43 -62.07 23.73
CA PRO A 8 22.34 -61.00 23.33
C PRO A 8 22.09 -60.54 21.87
N VAL A 9 21.68 -61.41 20.96
CA VAL A 9 21.33 -61.03 19.60
C VAL A 9 20.09 -60.16 19.56
N PHE A 10 19.07 -60.48 20.35
CA PHE A 10 17.86 -59.68 20.45
C PHE A 10 18.14 -58.30 21.06
N THR A 11 18.94 -58.22 22.15
CA THR A 11 19.34 -56.92 22.75
C THR A 11 20.14 -56.05 21.78
N ILE A 12 21.06 -56.63 21.02
CA ILE A 12 21.80 -55.91 19.99
C ILE A 12 20.87 -55.40 18.85
N ALA A 13 19.92 -56.23 18.40
CA ALA A 13 18.95 -55.86 17.40
C ALA A 13 18.04 -54.68 17.86
N VAL A 14 17.56 -54.72 19.11
CA VAL A 14 16.76 -53.65 19.73
C VAL A 14 17.60 -52.38 19.88
N ALA A 15 18.85 -52.49 20.32
CA ALA A 15 19.75 -51.35 20.43
C ALA A 15 20.02 -50.72 19.07
N LEU A 16 20.26 -51.53 18.04
CA LEU A 16 20.51 -51.03 16.66
C LEU A 16 19.26 -50.37 16.06
N PHE A 17 18.09 -50.95 16.32
CA PHE A 17 16.79 -50.37 15.93
C PHE A 17 16.51 -49.04 16.65
N ALA A 18 16.80 -48.96 17.94
CA ALA A 18 16.72 -47.71 18.70
C ALA A 18 17.67 -46.63 18.17
N VAL A 19 18.91 -46.97 17.80
CA VAL A 19 19.88 -46.08 17.18
C VAL A 19 19.37 -45.62 15.82
N LEU A 20 18.82 -46.49 14.97
CA LEU A 20 18.24 -46.13 13.67
C LEU A 20 17.06 -45.15 13.80
N ILE A 21 16.17 -45.41 14.78
CA ILE A 21 15.09 -44.47 15.09
C ILE A 21 15.66 -43.12 15.52
N LEU A 22 16.64 -43.11 16.40
CA LEU A 22 17.27 -41.88 16.90
C LEU A 22 17.96 -41.11 15.79
N LEU A 23 18.67 -41.78 14.88
CA LEU A 23 19.28 -41.17 13.68
C LEU A 23 18.24 -40.66 12.69
N HIS A 24 17.06 -41.27 12.58
CA HIS A 24 15.99 -40.80 11.73
C HIS A 24 15.29 -39.57 12.32
N PHE A 25 15.14 -39.47 13.63
CA PHE A 25 14.50 -38.34 14.30
C PHE A 25 15.45 -37.15 14.51
N VAL A 26 16.75 -37.38 14.63
CA VAL A 26 17.74 -36.32 14.86
C VAL A 26 18.38 -35.92 13.55
N PRO A 27 18.24 -34.66 13.09
CA PRO A 27 18.90 -34.18 11.89
C PRO A 27 20.39 -33.94 12.16
N MET A 28 21.20 -35.04 12.24
CA MET A 28 22.63 -34.98 12.58
C MET A 28 23.43 -34.06 11.66
N GLY A 29 23.10 -33.98 10.36
CA GLY A 29 23.74 -33.07 9.43
C GLY A 29 23.58 -31.60 9.79
N LEU A 30 22.40 -31.22 10.30
CA LEU A 30 22.16 -29.84 10.77
C LEU A 30 22.93 -29.52 12.05
N TRP A 31 23.00 -30.47 12.97
CA TRP A 31 23.76 -30.31 14.20
C TRP A 31 25.26 -30.13 13.93
N ILE A 32 25.83 -30.95 13.05
CA ILE A 32 27.25 -30.83 12.63
C ILE A 32 27.48 -29.47 11.96
N SER A 33 26.56 -29.01 11.09
CA SER A 33 26.65 -27.70 10.44
C SER A 33 26.58 -26.55 11.43
N ALA A 34 25.72 -26.65 12.46
CA ALA A 34 25.62 -25.67 13.53
C ALA A 34 26.90 -25.62 14.37
N LEU A 35 27.45 -26.79 14.74
CA LEU A 35 28.70 -26.90 15.49
C LEU A 35 29.87 -26.31 14.71
N ALA A 36 29.97 -26.60 13.40
CA ALA A 36 31.00 -26.05 12.52
C ALA A 36 30.88 -24.52 12.31
N ALA A 37 29.69 -23.94 12.61
CA ALA A 37 29.42 -22.52 12.53
C ALA A 37 29.54 -21.79 13.88
N ASP A 38 30.04 -22.48 14.93
CA ASP A 38 30.16 -21.99 16.31
C ASP A 38 28.78 -21.62 16.93
N VAL A 39 27.72 -22.32 16.49
CA VAL A 39 26.37 -22.15 17.01
C VAL A 39 26.10 -23.25 18.04
N SER A 40 25.96 -22.88 19.33
CA SER A 40 25.72 -23.83 20.41
C SER A 40 24.24 -24.25 20.45
N ILE A 41 23.89 -25.30 19.69
CA ILE A 41 22.55 -25.94 19.76
C ILE A 41 22.72 -27.34 20.33
N SER A 42 21.93 -27.63 21.37
CA SER A 42 21.86 -28.98 21.91
C SER A 42 21.04 -29.90 20.99
N LEU A 43 21.48 -31.17 20.88
CA LEU A 43 20.70 -32.20 20.19
C LEU A 43 19.28 -32.34 20.78
N PHE A 44 19.13 -32.15 22.10
CA PHE A 44 17.82 -32.17 22.77
C PHE A 44 16.90 -31.04 22.27
N ASN A 45 17.44 -29.87 21.96
CA ASN A 45 16.66 -28.74 21.38
C ASN A 45 16.15 -29.09 19.98
N LEU A 46 16.97 -29.74 19.15
CA LEU A 46 16.57 -30.16 17.79
C LEU A 46 15.45 -31.20 17.81
N VAL A 47 15.55 -32.19 18.74
CA VAL A 47 14.51 -33.19 18.98
C VAL A 47 13.25 -32.52 19.53
N GLY A 48 13.40 -31.59 20.49
CA GLY A 48 12.29 -30.84 21.07
C GLY A 48 11.53 -30.01 20.04
N MET A 49 12.23 -29.34 19.10
CA MET A 49 11.61 -28.62 17.97
C MET A 49 10.72 -29.55 17.12
N ARG A 50 11.20 -30.78 16.85
CA ARG A 50 10.45 -31.74 16.06
C ARG A 50 9.15 -32.20 16.76
N PHE A 51 9.21 -32.37 18.08
CA PHE A 51 8.01 -32.66 18.89
C PHE A 51 7.01 -31.51 18.92
N ARG A 52 7.48 -30.27 18.91
CA ARG A 52 6.66 -29.06 18.80
C ARG A 52 6.19 -28.74 17.37
N ARG A 53 6.46 -29.61 16.41
CA ARG A 53 6.14 -29.44 14.97
C ARG A 53 6.86 -28.25 14.33
N VAL A 54 7.99 -27.88 14.86
CA VAL A 54 8.90 -26.89 14.26
C VAL A 54 9.89 -27.63 13.37
N GLU A 55 10.05 -27.18 12.14
CA GLU A 55 11.06 -27.75 11.24
C GLU A 55 12.46 -27.19 11.63
N PRO A 56 13.39 -28.03 12.12
CA PRO A 56 14.68 -27.54 12.61
C PRO A 56 15.50 -26.78 11.57
N ARG A 57 15.34 -27.13 10.29
CA ARG A 57 16.04 -26.43 9.19
C ARG A 57 15.67 -24.96 9.10
N MET A 58 14.40 -24.63 9.32
CA MET A 58 13.89 -23.25 9.24
C MET A 58 14.38 -22.36 10.38
N ILE A 59 14.94 -22.93 11.43
CA ILE A 59 15.52 -22.21 12.56
C ILE A 59 17.05 -22.20 12.50
N VAL A 60 17.65 -23.40 12.27
CA VAL A 60 19.10 -23.58 12.37
C VAL A 60 19.87 -22.89 11.23
N ILE A 61 19.34 -22.96 10.00
CA ILE A 61 20.03 -22.32 8.85
C ILE A 61 20.05 -20.79 8.98
N PRO A 62 18.92 -20.10 9.26
CA PRO A 62 18.95 -18.67 9.53
C PRO A 62 19.83 -18.30 10.72
N LEU A 63 19.79 -19.10 11.80
CA LEU A 63 20.66 -18.86 12.96
C LEU A 63 22.14 -18.94 12.60
N ILE A 64 22.56 -19.93 11.79
CA ILE A 64 23.92 -20.01 11.27
C ILE A 64 24.29 -18.78 10.43
N LYS A 65 23.38 -18.33 9.53
CA LYS A 65 23.58 -17.11 8.75
C LYS A 65 23.81 -15.90 9.64
N GLY A 66 22.93 -15.71 10.65
CA GLY A 66 23.01 -14.58 11.59
C GLY A 66 24.28 -14.59 12.42
N THR A 67 24.67 -15.74 12.99
CA THR A 67 25.90 -15.89 13.78
C THR A 67 27.13 -15.59 12.92
N LYS A 68 27.20 -16.09 11.69
CA LYS A 68 28.30 -15.76 10.75
C LYS A 68 28.34 -14.29 10.35
N ALA A 69 27.21 -13.58 10.42
CA ALA A 69 27.13 -12.15 10.20
C ALA A 69 27.45 -11.31 11.46
N GLY A 70 27.74 -11.97 12.60
CA GLY A 70 28.06 -11.31 13.86
C GLY A 70 26.85 -10.92 14.70
N LEU A 71 25.66 -11.44 14.38
CA LEU A 71 24.43 -11.20 15.14
C LEU A 71 24.31 -12.17 16.33
N GLY A 72 24.01 -11.66 17.51
CA GLY A 72 23.75 -12.43 18.72
C GLY A 72 22.30 -12.95 18.80
N LEU A 73 21.89 -13.81 17.86
CA LEU A 73 20.51 -14.33 17.81
C LEU A 73 20.29 -15.47 18.78
N ASN A 74 19.08 -15.53 19.36
CA ASN A 74 18.67 -16.58 20.27
C ASN A 74 17.74 -17.59 19.57
N VAL A 75 18.05 -18.91 19.71
CA VAL A 75 17.25 -20.00 19.17
C VAL A 75 15.78 -19.90 19.59
N ASN A 76 15.53 -19.57 20.87
CA ASN A 76 14.16 -19.52 21.40
C ASN A 76 13.33 -18.39 20.78
N GLN A 77 13.95 -17.25 20.49
CA GLN A 77 13.29 -16.13 19.82
C GLN A 77 12.90 -16.50 18.38
N LEU A 78 13.81 -17.14 17.63
CA LEU A 78 13.54 -17.62 16.28
C LEU A 78 12.43 -18.68 16.26
N GLU A 79 12.45 -19.62 17.21
CA GLU A 79 11.42 -20.65 17.35
C GLU A 79 10.06 -20.02 17.69
N ALA A 80 10.01 -19.08 18.62
CA ALA A 80 8.77 -18.38 18.98
C ALA A 80 8.18 -17.62 17.79
N HIS A 81 9.04 -16.96 17.01
CA HIS A 81 8.62 -16.26 15.79
C HIS A 81 8.06 -17.20 14.74
N TYR A 82 8.71 -18.36 14.51
CA TYR A 82 8.23 -19.41 13.62
C TYR A 82 6.85 -19.94 14.04
N LEU A 83 6.68 -20.23 15.34
CA LEU A 83 5.40 -20.70 15.89
C LEU A 83 4.28 -19.66 15.81
N ALA A 84 4.63 -18.38 15.83
CA ALA A 84 3.69 -17.29 15.60
C ALA A 84 3.28 -17.13 14.11
N GLY A 85 3.86 -17.94 13.20
CA GLY A 85 3.58 -17.89 11.76
C GLY A 85 4.46 -16.92 10.97
N GLY A 86 5.52 -16.39 11.58
CA GLY A 86 6.46 -15.49 10.93
C GLY A 86 7.49 -16.18 10.03
N ASN A 87 8.13 -15.43 9.16
CA ASN A 87 9.16 -15.89 8.25
C ASN A 87 10.56 -15.63 8.84
N VAL A 88 11.11 -16.64 9.53
CA VAL A 88 12.41 -16.54 10.22
C VAL A 88 13.56 -16.19 9.28
N ASP A 89 13.58 -16.78 8.07
CA ASP A 89 14.67 -16.56 7.10
C ASP A 89 14.68 -15.09 6.62
N ASN A 90 13.50 -14.55 6.28
CA ASN A 90 13.34 -13.16 5.86
C ASN A 90 13.74 -12.17 6.97
N VAL A 91 13.35 -12.44 8.22
CA VAL A 91 13.70 -11.62 9.38
C VAL A 91 15.20 -11.62 9.62
N VAL A 92 15.86 -12.79 9.58
CA VAL A 92 17.30 -12.90 9.79
C VAL A 92 18.08 -12.25 8.65
N ASP A 93 17.67 -12.45 7.40
CA ASP A 93 18.30 -11.80 6.24
C ASP A 93 18.15 -10.26 6.32
N ALA A 94 17.00 -9.76 6.80
CA ALA A 94 16.78 -8.34 7.06
C ALA A 94 17.69 -7.79 8.17
N LEU A 95 17.85 -8.53 9.28
CA LEU A 95 18.76 -8.16 10.36
C LEU A 95 20.23 -8.13 9.91
N ILE A 96 20.64 -9.08 9.06
CA ILE A 96 21.98 -9.08 8.46
C ILE A 96 22.17 -7.85 7.57
N ALA A 97 21.18 -7.52 6.75
CA ALA A 97 21.22 -6.34 5.88
C ALA A 97 21.27 -5.05 6.70
N ALA A 98 20.43 -4.93 7.74
CA ALA A 98 20.42 -3.79 8.66
C ALA A 98 21.76 -3.61 9.38
N HIS A 99 22.32 -4.70 9.93
CA HIS A 99 23.62 -4.68 10.59
C HIS A 99 24.75 -4.20 9.65
N ARG A 100 24.77 -4.68 8.40
CA ARG A 100 25.74 -4.24 7.39
C ARG A 100 25.58 -2.78 6.97
N ALA A 101 24.33 -2.28 6.98
CA ALA A 101 24.00 -0.90 6.67
C ALA A 101 24.14 0.04 7.87
N GLN A 102 24.53 -0.48 9.05
CA GLN A 102 24.61 0.26 10.32
C GLN A 102 23.26 0.88 10.72
N ILE A 103 22.19 0.17 10.43
CA ILE A 103 20.83 0.52 10.85
C ILE A 103 20.52 -0.21 12.14
N ASP A 104 20.06 0.52 13.14
CA ASP A 104 19.65 -0.04 14.43
C ASP A 104 18.27 -0.70 14.26
N LEU A 105 18.26 -2.03 14.10
CA LEU A 105 17.06 -2.85 13.97
C LEU A 105 17.18 -4.03 14.94
N THR A 106 16.32 -4.05 15.96
CA THR A 106 16.26 -5.15 16.90
C THR A 106 15.47 -6.34 16.33
N PHE A 107 15.72 -7.54 16.88
CA PHE A 107 14.95 -8.73 16.49
C PHE A 107 13.45 -8.56 16.75
N GLU A 108 13.09 -7.96 17.88
CA GLU A 108 11.69 -7.72 18.26
C GLU A 108 10.97 -6.79 17.28
N GLN A 109 11.63 -5.73 16.83
CA GLN A 109 11.10 -4.84 15.81
C GLN A 109 10.94 -5.55 14.47
N ALA A 110 11.96 -6.28 14.02
CA ALA A 110 11.90 -7.05 12.78
C ALA A 110 10.78 -8.12 12.82
N ALA A 111 10.65 -8.84 13.93
CA ALA A 111 9.59 -9.82 14.13
C ALA A 111 8.19 -9.18 14.14
N ALA A 112 8.03 -8.01 14.76
CA ALA A 112 6.77 -7.27 14.78
C ALA A 112 6.36 -6.80 13.37
N ILE A 113 7.32 -6.32 12.56
CA ILE A 113 7.09 -5.91 11.17
C ILE A 113 6.64 -7.09 10.31
N ASP A 114 7.31 -8.25 10.44
CA ASP A 114 6.99 -9.47 9.70
C ASP A 114 5.61 -10.02 10.07
N LEU A 115 5.29 -10.09 11.35
CA LEU A 115 3.97 -10.53 11.84
C LEU A 115 2.85 -9.54 11.48
N ALA A 116 3.16 -8.27 11.24
CA ALA A 116 2.23 -7.31 10.67
C ALA A 116 2.00 -7.51 9.16
N GLY A 117 2.60 -8.53 8.54
CA GLY A 117 2.45 -8.87 7.13
C GLY A 117 3.29 -8.02 6.18
N ARG A 118 4.34 -7.36 6.67
CA ARG A 118 5.25 -6.55 5.86
C ARG A 118 6.58 -7.26 5.62
N ASN A 119 7.15 -7.05 4.45
CA ASN A 119 8.47 -7.60 4.13
C ASN A 119 9.58 -6.76 4.78
N VAL A 120 10.19 -7.29 5.83
CA VAL A 120 11.24 -6.60 6.60
C VAL A 120 12.48 -6.36 5.76
N LEU A 121 12.89 -7.35 4.96
CA LEU A 121 14.08 -7.24 4.12
C LEU A 121 13.93 -6.14 3.05
N GLU A 122 12.76 -6.09 2.40
CA GLU A 122 12.45 -5.03 1.44
C GLU A 122 12.45 -3.65 2.10
N ALA A 123 11.91 -3.55 3.31
CA ALA A 123 11.89 -2.29 4.06
C ALA A 123 13.31 -1.80 4.41
N VAL A 124 14.19 -2.71 4.84
CA VAL A 124 15.60 -2.37 5.12
C VAL A 124 16.32 -1.96 3.84
N GLN A 125 16.11 -2.68 2.72
CA GLN A 125 16.67 -2.31 1.42
C GLN A 125 16.20 -0.93 0.97
N MET A 126 14.90 -0.64 1.14
CA MET A 126 14.28 0.63 0.76
C MET A 126 14.70 1.79 1.69
N SER A 127 15.17 1.50 2.91
CA SER A 127 15.73 2.52 3.79
C SER A 127 17.14 2.94 3.37
N VAL A 128 17.91 2.04 2.75
CA VAL A 128 19.26 2.32 2.21
C VAL A 128 19.18 2.86 0.77
N ASN A 129 18.36 2.25 -0.06
CA ASN A 129 18.16 2.61 -1.46
C ASN A 129 16.73 3.13 -1.66
N PRO A 130 16.55 4.45 -1.72
CA PRO A 130 15.24 5.03 -1.96
C PRO A 130 14.57 4.49 -3.23
N LYS A 131 13.25 4.29 -3.17
CA LYS A 131 12.42 3.82 -4.27
C LYS A 131 11.68 4.99 -4.91
N VAL A 132 11.58 4.99 -6.23
CA VAL A 132 10.74 5.94 -6.96
C VAL A 132 9.37 5.31 -7.21
N ILE A 133 8.32 6.01 -6.79
CA ILE A 133 6.92 5.64 -7.00
C ILE A 133 6.34 6.64 -8.01
N GLU A 134 5.68 6.14 -9.06
CA GLU A 134 4.98 6.99 -10.03
C GLU A 134 3.51 7.12 -9.64
N THR A 135 2.98 8.34 -9.70
CA THR A 135 1.54 8.56 -9.54
C THR A 135 0.81 8.22 -10.82
N PRO A 136 -0.45 7.78 -10.76
CA PRO A 136 -1.31 7.78 -11.93
C PRO A 136 -1.48 9.21 -12.45
N THR A 137 -2.01 9.38 -13.66
CA THR A 137 -2.35 10.70 -14.20
C THR A 137 -3.44 11.34 -13.33
N ILE A 138 -3.14 12.49 -12.76
CA ILE A 138 -4.01 13.24 -11.87
C ILE A 138 -4.56 14.42 -12.67
N SER A 139 -5.89 14.50 -12.81
CA SER A 139 -6.57 15.61 -13.47
C SER A 139 -6.99 16.66 -12.43
N ALA A 140 -6.65 17.90 -12.68
CA ALA A 140 -7.04 19.03 -11.84
C ALA A 140 -7.37 20.26 -12.72
N VAL A 141 -8.29 21.10 -12.27
CA VAL A 141 -8.75 22.26 -13.03
C VAL A 141 -8.26 23.53 -12.34
N ALA A 142 -7.56 24.38 -13.08
CA ALA A 142 -7.14 25.69 -12.62
C ALA A 142 -8.34 26.66 -12.57
N LYS A 143 -8.22 27.81 -11.87
CA LYS A 143 -9.32 28.78 -11.72
C LYS A 143 -9.84 29.34 -13.05
N ASN A 144 -9.00 29.39 -14.07
CA ASN A 144 -9.40 29.80 -15.42
C ASN A 144 -10.19 28.73 -16.21
N GLY A 145 -10.56 27.60 -15.57
CA GLY A 145 -11.40 26.56 -16.14
C GLY A 145 -10.68 25.57 -17.06
N ILE A 146 -9.36 25.61 -17.15
CA ILE A 146 -8.57 24.67 -17.98
C ILE A 146 -8.10 23.50 -17.11
N GLU A 147 -8.36 22.27 -17.61
CA GLU A 147 -7.89 21.03 -17.02
C GLU A 147 -6.40 20.85 -17.29
N LEU A 148 -5.66 20.47 -16.26
CA LEU A 148 -4.28 19.99 -16.37
C LEU A 148 -4.23 18.53 -15.93
N LYS A 149 -3.45 17.74 -16.68
CA LYS A 149 -3.17 16.33 -16.36
C LYS A 149 -1.72 16.24 -15.94
N VAL A 150 -1.51 15.90 -14.68
CA VAL A 150 -0.20 15.90 -14.03
C VAL A 150 0.18 14.48 -13.65
N ARG A 151 1.42 14.09 -13.92
CA ARG A 151 2.06 12.89 -13.39
C ARG A 151 3.28 13.30 -12.58
N ALA A 152 3.44 12.68 -11.40
CA ALA A 152 4.57 12.94 -10.54
C ALA A 152 5.32 11.64 -10.21
N ARG A 153 6.62 11.77 -9.97
CA ARG A 153 7.49 10.74 -9.40
C ARG A 153 7.83 11.16 -7.99
N VAL A 154 7.59 10.25 -7.06
CA VAL A 154 7.84 10.47 -5.64
C VAL A 154 8.97 9.56 -5.22
N THR A 155 10.09 10.12 -4.82
CA THR A 155 11.19 9.36 -4.24
C THR A 155 10.94 9.20 -2.75
N VAL A 156 10.81 7.96 -2.31
CA VAL A 156 10.52 7.62 -0.91
C VAL A 156 11.58 6.73 -0.33
N ARG A 157 11.79 6.87 0.97
CA ARG A 157 12.63 6.02 1.80
C ARG A 157 11.77 5.38 2.89
N ALA A 158 11.98 4.08 3.18
CA ALA A 158 11.29 3.44 4.29
C ALA A 158 11.82 3.97 5.64
N ASN A 159 10.91 4.32 6.53
CA ASN A 159 11.22 4.64 7.92
C ASN A 159 10.89 3.43 8.78
N ILE A 160 11.94 2.74 9.27
CA ILE A 160 11.82 1.46 9.98
C ILE A 160 11.00 1.60 11.25
N ASP A 161 11.15 2.70 11.99
CA ASP A 161 10.43 2.94 13.23
C ASP A 161 8.90 3.11 13.02
N ARG A 162 8.51 3.54 11.83
CA ARG A 162 7.10 3.77 11.47
C ARG A 162 6.48 2.63 10.65
N LEU A 163 7.22 1.55 10.40
CA LEU A 163 6.69 0.43 9.61
C LEU A 163 5.52 -0.26 10.31
N VAL A 164 5.55 -0.40 11.62
CA VAL A 164 4.42 -0.94 12.39
C VAL A 164 3.37 0.16 12.55
N GLY A 165 2.19 -0.05 11.97
CA GLY A 165 1.07 0.90 12.05
C GLY A 165 1.11 2.08 11.06
N GLY A 166 2.19 2.31 10.34
CA GLY A 166 2.26 3.36 9.32
C GLY A 166 1.50 3.00 8.04
N ALA A 167 0.94 3.99 7.36
CA ALA A 167 0.25 3.78 6.09
C ALA A 167 1.21 3.42 4.95
N GLY A 168 0.72 2.68 3.94
CA GLY A 168 1.51 2.19 2.81
C GLY A 168 1.67 3.18 1.64
N GLU A 169 2.29 2.71 0.53
CA GLU A 169 2.53 3.49 -0.70
C GLU A 169 1.27 4.14 -1.26
N ALA A 170 0.13 3.42 -1.26
CA ALA A 170 -1.13 3.94 -1.76
C ALA A 170 -1.57 5.25 -1.06
N THR A 171 -1.28 5.38 0.24
CA THR A 171 -1.57 6.59 1.00
C THR A 171 -0.68 7.76 0.59
N ILE A 172 0.60 7.50 0.30
CA ILE A 172 1.51 8.53 -0.23
C ILE A 172 0.99 9.03 -1.58
N ILE A 173 0.66 8.11 -2.50
CA ILE A 173 0.13 8.46 -3.82
C ILE A 173 -1.15 9.30 -3.69
N ALA A 174 -2.08 8.91 -2.81
CA ALA A 174 -3.33 9.64 -2.60
C ALA A 174 -3.08 11.06 -2.06
N ARG A 175 -2.21 11.20 -1.06
CA ARG A 175 -1.89 12.52 -0.46
C ARG A 175 -1.14 13.42 -1.43
N VAL A 176 -0.18 12.88 -2.19
CA VAL A 176 0.51 13.63 -3.24
C VAL A 176 -0.49 14.07 -4.31
N GLY A 177 -1.41 13.18 -4.70
CA GLY A 177 -2.50 13.50 -5.61
C GLY A 177 -3.38 14.65 -5.11
N GLU A 178 -3.81 14.60 -3.86
CA GLU A 178 -4.56 15.68 -3.21
C GLU A 178 -3.75 16.99 -3.20
N GLY A 179 -2.45 16.91 -2.90
CA GLY A 179 -1.57 18.05 -2.92
C GLY A 179 -1.47 18.70 -4.30
N ILE A 180 -1.36 17.89 -5.36
CA ILE A 180 -1.34 18.35 -6.76
C ILE A 180 -2.67 19.04 -7.11
N VAL A 181 -3.80 18.36 -6.85
CA VAL A 181 -5.15 18.92 -7.14
C VAL A 181 -5.37 20.25 -6.43
N THR A 182 -4.98 20.34 -5.16
CA THR A 182 -5.11 21.57 -4.38
C THR A 182 -4.24 22.71 -4.94
N THR A 183 -3.01 22.39 -5.33
CA THR A 183 -2.07 23.40 -5.84
C THR A 183 -2.51 23.91 -7.21
N VAL A 184 -2.88 23.02 -8.13
CA VAL A 184 -3.43 23.39 -9.44
C VAL A 184 -4.73 24.16 -9.30
N GLY A 185 -5.66 23.72 -8.46
CA GLY A 185 -6.94 24.37 -8.23
C GLY A 185 -6.84 25.76 -7.59
N SER A 186 -5.75 26.03 -6.87
CA SER A 186 -5.46 27.35 -6.30
C SER A 186 -4.78 28.32 -7.28
N SER A 187 -4.21 27.82 -8.37
CA SER A 187 -3.52 28.63 -9.39
C SER A 187 -4.51 29.45 -10.22
N GLU A 188 -4.21 30.72 -10.45
CA GLU A 188 -5.09 31.62 -11.23
C GLU A 188 -5.19 31.17 -12.69
N LYS A 189 -4.05 30.79 -13.28
CA LYS A 189 -3.96 30.33 -14.66
C LYS A 189 -3.22 29.01 -14.77
N HIS A 190 -3.64 28.18 -15.71
CA HIS A 190 -2.93 26.95 -16.06
C HIS A 190 -1.49 27.20 -16.52
N THR A 191 -1.23 28.35 -17.16
CA THR A 191 0.12 28.77 -17.62
C THR A 191 1.10 28.92 -16.47
N ASP A 192 0.66 29.41 -15.30
CA ASP A 192 1.52 29.60 -14.13
C ASP A 192 2.07 28.27 -13.62
N VAL A 193 1.27 27.20 -13.75
CA VAL A 193 1.67 25.82 -13.41
C VAL A 193 2.63 25.24 -14.45
N LEU A 194 2.40 25.52 -15.73
CA LEU A 194 3.25 25.03 -16.82
C LEU A 194 4.62 25.71 -16.83
N GLU A 195 4.68 27.00 -16.48
CA GLU A 195 5.93 27.75 -16.40
C GLU A 195 6.79 27.32 -15.20
N ASN A 196 6.15 26.95 -14.07
CA ASN A 196 6.84 26.60 -12.85
C ASN A 196 6.24 25.32 -12.19
N PRO A 197 6.39 24.13 -12.78
CA PRO A 197 5.88 22.88 -12.18
C PRO A 197 6.53 22.57 -10.82
N ASP A 198 7.73 23.04 -10.56
CA ASP A 198 8.42 22.92 -9.28
C ASP A 198 7.68 23.58 -8.11
N HIS A 199 6.79 24.54 -8.39
CA HIS A 199 5.95 25.12 -7.36
C HIS A 199 5.01 24.09 -6.75
N ILE A 200 4.50 23.14 -7.55
CA ILE A 200 3.69 22.03 -7.06
C ILE A 200 4.53 21.17 -6.09
N SER A 201 5.72 20.76 -6.50
CA SER A 201 6.63 19.93 -5.71
C SER A 201 6.93 20.55 -4.35
N ARG A 202 7.29 21.83 -4.31
CA ARG A 202 7.59 22.56 -3.07
C ARG A 202 6.37 22.68 -2.17
N THR A 203 5.20 23.01 -2.73
CA THR A 203 3.97 23.16 -1.95
C THR A 203 3.53 21.83 -1.34
N VAL A 204 3.65 20.75 -2.10
CA VAL A 204 3.28 19.40 -1.66
C VAL A 204 4.23 18.90 -0.58
N LEU A 205 5.56 19.07 -0.77
CA LEU A 205 6.57 18.73 0.24
C LEU A 205 6.39 19.52 1.55
N GLY A 206 6.08 20.81 1.44
CA GLY A 206 5.87 21.69 2.60
C GLY A 206 4.67 21.31 3.47
N LYS A 207 3.75 20.47 2.96
CA LYS A 207 2.58 19.99 3.73
C LYS A 207 2.89 18.81 4.67
N GLY A 208 4.10 18.23 4.64
CA GLY A 208 4.48 17.11 5.50
C GLY A 208 3.58 15.89 5.30
N LEU A 209 3.36 15.49 4.07
CA LEU A 209 2.41 14.44 3.69
C LEU A 209 2.85 13.02 4.10
N ASP A 210 4.08 12.86 4.55
CA ASP A 210 4.65 11.62 5.08
C ASP A 210 4.24 11.32 6.53
N SER A 211 3.61 12.28 7.20
CA SER A 211 3.14 12.10 8.58
C SER A 211 2.18 10.92 8.70
N GLY A 212 2.47 9.98 9.62
CA GLY A 212 1.67 8.78 9.85
C GLY A 212 1.79 7.72 8.73
N THR A 213 2.79 7.83 7.84
CA THR A 213 3.13 6.81 6.86
C THR A 213 4.40 6.05 7.27
N ALA A 214 4.56 4.86 6.69
CA ALA A 214 5.78 4.05 6.85
C ALA A 214 6.97 4.57 6.02
N PHE A 215 6.77 5.66 5.27
CA PHE A 215 7.74 6.21 4.35
C PHE A 215 8.02 7.67 4.65
N GLU A 216 9.22 8.10 4.29
CA GLU A 216 9.66 9.48 4.26
C GLU A 216 9.78 9.91 2.79
N ILE A 217 9.21 11.05 2.44
CA ILE A 217 9.29 11.60 1.08
C ILE A 217 10.58 12.43 0.97
N LEU A 218 11.48 12.02 0.08
CA LEU A 218 12.73 12.72 -0.18
C LEU A 218 12.59 13.79 -1.25
N SER A 219 11.92 13.46 -2.36
CA SER A 219 11.62 14.41 -3.43
C SER A 219 10.28 14.08 -4.08
N ILE A 220 9.69 15.11 -4.70
CA ILE A 220 8.54 15.00 -5.57
C ILE A 220 8.93 15.71 -6.86
N ASP A 221 9.02 14.99 -7.95
CA ASP A 221 9.41 15.49 -9.24
C ASP A 221 8.21 15.42 -10.20
N ILE A 222 7.84 16.52 -10.81
CA ILE A 222 6.77 16.52 -11.80
C ILE A 222 7.32 15.95 -13.09
N ALA A 223 6.80 14.79 -13.48
CA ALA A 223 7.28 14.05 -14.64
C ALA A 223 6.68 14.56 -15.95
N ASP A 224 5.42 14.99 -15.89
CA ASP A 224 4.67 15.41 -17.08
C ASP A 224 3.49 16.31 -16.68
N VAL A 225 3.22 17.33 -17.49
CA VAL A 225 2.06 18.21 -17.33
C VAL A 225 1.45 18.47 -18.70
N ASP A 226 0.31 17.83 -18.96
CA ASP A 226 -0.45 18.00 -20.19
C ASP A 226 -1.63 18.95 -19.98
N VAL A 227 -1.95 19.73 -21.01
CA VAL A 227 -3.16 20.55 -21.03
C VAL A 227 -4.34 19.71 -21.51
N GLY A 228 -5.35 19.60 -20.68
CA GLY A 228 -6.59 18.90 -20.99
C GLY A 228 -7.63 19.79 -21.66
N ARG A 229 -8.90 19.57 -21.31
CA ARG A 229 -10.04 20.29 -21.89
C ARG A 229 -10.27 21.63 -21.20
N ASN A 230 -10.87 22.56 -21.95
CA ASN A 230 -11.39 23.80 -21.37
C ASN A 230 -12.79 23.53 -20.77
N ILE A 231 -12.82 23.09 -19.51
CA ILE A 231 -14.05 22.77 -18.79
C ILE A 231 -14.87 24.03 -18.52
N GLY A 232 -14.20 25.17 -18.29
CA GLY A 232 -14.88 26.45 -18.09
C GLY A 232 -15.70 26.88 -19.30
N ALA A 233 -15.14 26.79 -20.50
CA ALA A 233 -15.88 27.09 -21.73
C ALA A 233 -17.02 26.11 -22.00
N GLN A 234 -16.81 24.82 -21.71
CA GLN A 234 -17.85 23.81 -21.86
C GLN A 234 -19.04 24.07 -20.91
N LEU A 235 -18.79 24.37 -19.65
CA LEU A 235 -19.82 24.73 -18.68
C LEU A 235 -20.61 25.98 -19.10
N GLN A 236 -19.94 27.00 -19.65
CA GLN A 236 -20.61 28.22 -20.17
C GLN A 236 -21.52 27.89 -21.37
N THR A 237 -21.08 26.98 -22.25
CA THR A 237 -21.90 26.52 -23.38
C THR A 237 -23.12 25.75 -22.89
N ASP A 238 -22.92 24.79 -22.00
CA ASP A 238 -24.00 24.00 -21.42
C ASP A 238 -25.02 24.88 -20.68
N GLN A 239 -24.54 25.90 -19.95
CA GLN A 239 -25.40 26.87 -19.27
C GLN A 239 -26.19 27.72 -20.25
N ALA A 240 -25.58 28.21 -21.33
CA ALA A 240 -26.26 28.97 -22.36
C ALA A 240 -27.32 28.15 -23.11
N GLU A 241 -27.06 26.86 -23.34
CA GLU A 241 -28.06 25.94 -23.91
C GLU A 241 -29.24 25.72 -22.95
N ALA A 242 -28.98 25.48 -21.68
CA ALA A 242 -30.02 25.34 -20.67
C ALA A 242 -30.86 26.61 -20.54
N ASP A 243 -30.25 27.79 -20.49
CA ASP A 243 -30.96 29.08 -20.44
C ASP A 243 -31.81 29.32 -21.69
N LYS A 244 -31.33 28.90 -22.87
CA LYS A 244 -32.10 28.94 -24.12
C LYS A 244 -33.33 28.02 -24.07
N GLU A 245 -33.18 26.78 -23.58
CA GLU A 245 -34.31 25.84 -23.44
C GLU A 245 -35.35 26.36 -22.46
N ILE A 246 -34.93 26.92 -21.32
CA ILE A 246 -35.83 27.54 -20.33
C ILE A 246 -36.55 28.74 -20.96
N ALA A 247 -35.87 29.58 -21.72
CA ALA A 247 -36.47 30.72 -22.41
C ALA A 247 -37.47 30.29 -23.47
N GLN A 248 -37.17 29.20 -24.22
CA GLN A 248 -38.10 28.64 -25.20
C GLN A 248 -39.37 28.06 -24.53
N ALA A 249 -39.20 27.26 -23.47
CA ALA A 249 -40.31 26.70 -22.70
C ALA A 249 -41.23 27.80 -22.13
N ARG A 250 -40.68 28.86 -21.59
CA ARG A 250 -41.45 30.04 -21.13
C ARG A 250 -42.13 30.81 -22.24
N ALA A 251 -41.55 30.82 -23.44
CA ALA A 251 -42.18 31.45 -24.59
C ALA A 251 -43.37 30.62 -25.12
N GLU A 252 -43.22 29.30 -25.14
CA GLU A 252 -44.32 28.37 -25.52
C GLU A 252 -45.47 28.41 -24.51
N GLU A 253 -45.15 28.41 -23.20
CA GLU A 253 -46.15 28.58 -22.14
C GLU A 253 -46.96 29.87 -22.33
N ARG A 254 -46.29 31.00 -22.57
CA ARG A 254 -46.94 32.29 -22.81
C ARG A 254 -47.81 32.24 -24.07
N ARG A 255 -47.34 31.59 -25.16
CA ARG A 255 -48.16 31.40 -26.36
C ARG A 255 -49.37 30.55 -26.11
N ALA A 256 -49.22 29.43 -25.38
CA ALA A 256 -50.33 28.57 -25.02
C ALA A 256 -51.37 29.30 -24.15
N MET A 257 -50.94 30.09 -23.16
CA MET A 257 -51.84 30.94 -22.35
C MET A 257 -52.54 31.97 -23.19
N ALA A 258 -51.88 32.66 -24.14
CA ALA A 258 -52.51 33.63 -25.01
C ALA A 258 -53.54 33.01 -25.94
N VAL A 259 -53.29 31.81 -26.49
CA VAL A 259 -54.24 31.06 -27.31
C VAL A 259 -55.46 30.60 -26.48
N ALA A 260 -55.23 30.17 -25.24
CA ALA A 260 -56.30 29.79 -24.32
C ALA A 260 -57.21 30.98 -23.99
N GLN A 261 -56.62 32.15 -23.68
CA GLN A 261 -57.35 33.39 -23.42
C GLN A 261 -58.14 33.85 -24.67
N GLU A 262 -57.57 33.78 -25.85
CA GLU A 262 -58.29 34.08 -27.10
C GLU A 262 -59.47 33.15 -27.32
N GLN A 263 -59.35 31.86 -27.07
CA GLN A 263 -60.44 30.89 -27.14
C GLN A 263 -61.55 31.16 -26.13
N GLU A 264 -61.18 31.49 -24.86
CA GLU A 264 -62.17 31.91 -23.87
C GLU A 264 -62.90 33.18 -24.28
N MET A 265 -62.22 34.19 -24.80
CA MET A 265 -62.87 35.41 -25.26
C MET A 265 -63.77 35.14 -26.44
N ARG A 266 -63.40 34.28 -27.39
CA ARG A 266 -64.30 33.87 -28.50
C ARG A 266 -65.50 33.09 -28.04
N ALA A 267 -65.42 32.31 -26.98
CA ALA A 267 -66.57 31.59 -26.37
C ALA A 267 -67.53 32.55 -25.66
N TYR A 268 -67.07 33.67 -25.07
CA TYR A 268 -67.90 34.67 -24.43
C TYR A 268 -68.59 35.62 -25.44
N THR A 269 -68.05 35.84 -26.66
CA THR A 269 -68.56 36.77 -27.65
C THR A 269 -69.97 36.45 -28.16
N PRO A 270 -70.39 35.16 -28.43
CA PRO A 270 -71.73 34.85 -28.86
C PRO A 270 -72.82 35.10 -27.83
N VAL A 271 -72.53 35.08 -26.56
CA VAL A 271 -73.51 35.29 -25.45
C VAL A 271 -73.89 36.77 -25.36
N SER A 272 -73.01 37.70 -25.69
CA SER A 272 -73.29 39.14 -25.62
C SER A 272 -74.22 39.64 -26.72
N TYR A 273 -74.22 38.99 -27.89
CA TYR A 273 -75.08 39.42 -29.02
C TYR A 273 -76.52 38.91 -28.90
N THR A 274 -76.85 37.88 -28.15
CA THR A 274 -78.17 37.35 -27.97
C THR A 274 -79.06 38.15 -27.01
N HIS A 275 -78.46 39.10 -26.20
CA HIS A 275 -79.23 39.96 -25.34
C HIS A 275 -79.63 41.31 -25.90
N LEU A 276 -79.20 41.65 -27.13
CA LEU A 276 -79.46 42.98 -27.75
C LEU A 276 -80.61 42.98 -28.83
N THR A 277 -81.34 41.88 -29.00
CA THR A 277 -82.48 41.83 -29.93
C THR A 277 -83.72 41.39 -29.20
N LEU A 278 -84.35 42.28 -28.46
CA LEU A 278 -85.80 42.25 -28.17
C LEU A 278 -86.39 43.69 -28.23
N PRO A 279 -87.56 43.89 -28.87
CA PRO A 279 -88.12 45.21 -29.15
C PRO A 279 -88.67 45.94 -27.98
#